data_1bfe5a785cb95acf5bf2c620a2d3d6c8
#
_entry.id   1bfe5a785cb95acf5bf2c620a2d3d6c8
#
_cell.length_a   1.000
_cell.length_b   1.000
_cell.length_c   1.000
_cell.angle_alpha   90.00
_cell.angle_beta   90.00
_cell.angle_gamma   90.00
#
_symmetry.space_group_name_H-M   'P 1'
#
loop_
_entity.id
_entity.type
_entity.pdbx_description
1 polymer ?
#
loop_
_entity_poly.entity_id
_entity_poly.type
_entity_poly.pdbx_seq_one_letter_code
_entity_poly.pdbx_strand_id
1 'polypeptide(L)'
;MTAAIQGHDSHGPAKGLTRWLYTTNHKDIGTLYLWFSLAMFFLGGAFAMVIRAELFQPGLQLVEPEFFNQMTTMHGLVMVFGAVMPAFVGLANWMLPIMVGAPDMALPRMNNLSFWILPFAFLMLTSTLFMDGGAPNFGWTFYAPLSTTYAPPSVTFFIFSVHIMGASSIMGAINIIATIFNMRAPGMTWLKLPLFVWTWLITSFLLIAVMPVLAGVVTMMLMDIHFSTSFFNAAGGGSPVLFQHIFWFFGHPEVYIMILPAFGVVSAIIPTFSRKKLFGYVSMVYATGSIAFLSFIVWAHHMFTVGIPLAGELFFMYTTMLIAVPTGVKVFNWVATMFRGSLTFETPMLFSIAFVILFTIGGFSGLMLAVAPADFQYHDTYFVVAHFHYVLVPGAIFSIMAAVYYWLPKWTGNMYDEKLGKFHFWLSFIGVNVTFFPQHFIGLAGMPRRIPDYALQFTDMNMVSSLGAFLFGASQLLFLWIVIKTIRGGEKAPDKPWEGAEGLEWTLPSPAPYHTFSTPPKID
;
A
#
# COMPACT_ATOMS: atom_id res chain seq x y z
N MET A 1 5.89 -19.13 -36.04
CA MET A 1 4.65 -19.90 -35.84
C MET A 1 3.57 -18.94 -35.39
N THR A 2 2.80 -18.42 -36.33
CA THR A 2 1.63 -17.55 -36.10
C THR A 2 0.45 -18.47 -35.78
N ALA A 3 0.18 -18.69 -34.49
CA ALA A 3 -1.08 -19.29 -34.08
C ALA A 3 -2.18 -18.24 -34.29
N ALA A 4 -3.04 -18.49 -35.27
CA ALA A 4 -4.26 -17.74 -35.47
C ALA A 4 -5.09 -17.79 -34.18
N ILE A 5 -5.29 -16.65 -33.58
CA ILE A 5 -6.27 -16.49 -32.49
C ILE A 5 -7.63 -16.62 -33.16
N GLN A 6 -8.19 -17.82 -33.11
CA GLN A 6 -9.60 -18.06 -33.45
C GLN A 6 -10.48 -17.23 -32.53
N GLY A 7 -11.50 -16.61 -33.11
CA GLY A 7 -12.42 -15.71 -32.46
C GLY A 7 -12.94 -16.23 -31.13
N HIS A 8 -12.65 -15.49 -30.07
CA HIS A 8 -13.38 -15.65 -28.83
C HIS A 8 -14.81 -15.15 -29.03
N ASP A 9 -15.74 -16.07 -28.88
CA ASP A 9 -17.18 -15.85 -28.97
C ASP A 9 -17.62 -14.61 -28.18
N SER A 10 -18.53 -13.89 -28.77
CA SER A 10 -19.21 -12.70 -28.23
C SER A 10 -20.12 -13.00 -27.02
N HIS A 11 -19.73 -13.90 -26.14
CA HIS A 11 -20.45 -14.16 -24.91
C HIS A 11 -20.07 -13.16 -23.84
N GLY A 12 -21.06 -12.40 -23.35
CA GLY A 12 -20.91 -11.54 -22.17
C GLY A 12 -20.46 -12.34 -20.94
N PRO A 13 -20.18 -11.67 -19.82
CA PRO A 13 -19.69 -12.34 -18.61
C PRO A 13 -20.66 -13.43 -18.15
N ALA A 14 -20.12 -14.54 -17.61
CA ALA A 14 -20.90 -15.56 -16.93
C ALA A 14 -21.80 -14.90 -15.85
N LYS A 15 -22.92 -15.53 -15.50
CA LYS A 15 -23.85 -14.98 -14.51
C LYS A 15 -23.65 -15.62 -13.13
N GLY A 16 -23.99 -14.86 -12.08
CA GLY A 16 -23.97 -15.35 -10.70
C GLY A 16 -22.57 -15.58 -10.14
N LEU A 17 -22.46 -16.46 -9.14
CA LEU A 17 -21.19 -16.73 -8.43
C LEU A 17 -20.11 -17.33 -9.34
N THR A 18 -20.47 -18.08 -10.36
CA THR A 18 -19.52 -18.70 -11.30
C THR A 18 -18.68 -17.66 -12.04
N ARG A 19 -19.24 -16.48 -12.33
CA ARG A 19 -18.47 -15.37 -12.89
C ARG A 19 -17.28 -15.05 -12.00
N TRP A 20 -17.50 -14.84 -10.71
CA TRP A 20 -16.48 -14.37 -9.77
C TRP A 20 -15.45 -15.44 -9.43
N LEU A 21 -15.88 -16.71 -9.29
CA LEU A 21 -15.00 -17.81 -8.93
C LEU A 21 -14.03 -18.21 -10.06
N TYR A 22 -14.48 -18.17 -11.31
CA TYR A 22 -13.73 -18.71 -12.44
C TYR A 22 -13.32 -17.65 -13.48
N THR A 23 -13.61 -16.37 -13.21
CA THR A 23 -13.25 -15.30 -14.16
C THR A 23 -11.76 -15.27 -14.43
N THR A 24 -11.40 -15.07 -15.68
CA THR A 24 -10.03 -14.78 -16.10
C THR A 24 -9.90 -13.32 -16.58
N ASN A 25 -11.00 -12.58 -16.60
CA ASN A 25 -11.01 -11.18 -17.03
C ASN A 25 -10.34 -10.28 -16.00
N HIS A 26 -9.39 -9.49 -16.44
CA HIS A 26 -8.57 -8.62 -15.58
C HIS A 26 -9.41 -7.57 -14.81
N LYS A 27 -10.53 -7.09 -15.39
CA LYS A 27 -11.42 -6.11 -14.72
C LYS A 27 -12.21 -6.74 -13.58
N ASP A 28 -12.71 -7.97 -13.80
CA ASP A 28 -13.39 -8.71 -12.74
C ASP A 28 -12.43 -9.03 -11.58
N ILE A 29 -11.22 -9.50 -11.90
CA ILE A 29 -10.19 -9.78 -10.89
C ILE A 29 -9.76 -8.50 -10.17
N GLY A 30 -9.57 -7.40 -10.89
CA GLY A 30 -9.31 -6.09 -10.30
C GLY A 30 -10.42 -5.65 -9.35
N THR A 31 -11.68 -5.88 -9.72
CA THR A 31 -12.85 -5.59 -8.87
C THR A 31 -12.85 -6.45 -7.60
N LEU A 32 -12.53 -7.74 -7.71
CA LEU A 32 -12.39 -8.63 -6.55
C LEU A 32 -11.29 -8.14 -5.59
N TYR A 33 -10.13 -7.77 -6.09
CA TYR A 33 -9.04 -7.19 -5.28
C TYR A 33 -9.46 -5.90 -4.58
N LEU A 34 -10.17 -4.99 -5.27
CA LEU A 34 -10.63 -3.72 -4.69
C LEU A 34 -11.64 -3.94 -3.56
N TRP A 35 -12.63 -4.83 -3.74
CA TRP A 35 -13.58 -5.15 -2.68
C TRP A 35 -12.93 -5.86 -1.50
N PHE A 36 -12.03 -6.82 -1.76
CA PHE A 36 -11.26 -7.49 -0.73
C PHE A 36 -10.43 -6.47 0.07
N SER A 37 -9.69 -5.62 -0.61
CA SER A 37 -8.90 -4.57 0.01
C SER A 37 -9.75 -3.62 0.86
N LEU A 38 -10.90 -3.21 0.38
CA LEU A 38 -11.83 -2.36 1.13
C LEU A 38 -12.33 -3.05 2.39
N ALA A 39 -12.66 -4.34 2.32
CA ALA A 39 -13.05 -5.13 3.50
C ALA A 39 -11.91 -5.21 4.52
N MET A 40 -10.68 -5.46 4.06
CA MET A 40 -9.50 -5.49 4.93
C MET A 40 -9.17 -4.11 5.51
N PHE A 41 -9.38 -3.05 4.76
CA PHE A 41 -9.22 -1.68 5.25
C PHE A 41 -10.16 -1.37 6.42
N PHE A 42 -11.41 -1.79 6.34
CA PHE A 42 -12.35 -1.64 7.46
C PHE A 42 -11.98 -2.55 8.64
N LEU A 43 -11.56 -3.78 8.39
CA LEU A 43 -11.13 -4.70 9.45
C LEU A 43 -9.89 -4.17 10.18
N GLY A 44 -8.83 -3.83 9.45
CA GLY A 44 -7.61 -3.26 10.04
C GLY A 44 -7.84 -1.89 10.68
N GLY A 45 -8.77 -1.10 10.10
CA GLY A 45 -9.24 0.16 10.69
C GLY A 45 -9.98 -0.04 12.02
N ALA A 46 -10.82 -1.07 12.12
CA ALA A 46 -11.49 -1.42 13.39
C ALA A 46 -10.48 -1.75 14.49
N PHE A 47 -9.41 -2.51 14.18
CA PHE A 47 -8.33 -2.76 15.14
C PHE A 47 -7.63 -1.46 15.57
N ALA A 48 -7.40 -0.53 14.64
CA ALA A 48 -6.86 0.79 14.98
C ALA A 48 -7.80 1.61 15.88
N MET A 49 -9.13 1.49 15.69
CA MET A 49 -10.09 2.16 16.57
C MET A 49 -10.03 1.61 18.00
N VAL A 50 -9.81 0.31 18.19
CA VAL A 50 -9.58 -0.28 19.51
C VAL A 50 -8.32 0.31 20.15
N ILE A 51 -7.20 0.37 19.41
CA ILE A 51 -5.94 0.97 19.89
C ILE A 51 -6.17 2.42 20.33
N ARG A 52 -6.86 3.22 19.51
CA ARG A 52 -7.06 4.64 19.83
C ARG A 52 -8.10 4.88 20.92
N ALA A 53 -9.07 3.98 21.08
CA ALA A 53 -10.02 4.02 22.18
C ALA A 53 -9.33 3.71 23.52
N GLU A 54 -8.46 2.68 23.57
CA GLU A 54 -7.66 2.37 24.75
C GLU A 54 -6.74 3.53 25.13
N LEU A 55 -6.05 4.12 24.17
CA LEU A 55 -5.13 5.23 24.40
C LEU A 55 -5.82 6.61 24.49
N PHE A 56 -7.14 6.66 24.64
CA PHE A 56 -7.85 7.93 24.81
C PHE A 56 -7.53 8.59 26.15
N GLN A 57 -7.38 7.78 27.20
CA GLN A 57 -6.96 8.21 28.54
C GLN A 57 -5.86 7.28 29.07
N PRO A 58 -5.02 7.75 29.99
CA PRO A 58 -4.03 6.90 30.65
C PRO A 58 -4.67 5.86 31.56
N GLY A 59 -3.96 4.77 31.81
CA GLY A 59 -4.43 3.59 32.51
C GLY A 59 -5.11 2.60 31.56
N LEU A 60 -5.24 1.34 32.00
CA LEU A 60 -5.96 0.31 31.24
C LEU A 60 -7.46 0.56 31.33
N GLN A 61 -8.10 0.90 30.22
CA GLN A 61 -9.48 1.37 30.19
C GLN A 61 -10.46 0.33 29.64
N LEU A 62 -10.18 -0.24 28.49
CA LEU A 62 -11.13 -1.01 27.69
C LEU A 62 -10.67 -2.46 27.45
N VAL A 63 -9.37 -2.66 27.29
CA VAL A 63 -8.83 -3.96 26.87
C VAL A 63 -7.61 -4.36 27.71
N GLU A 64 -7.43 -5.66 27.89
CA GLU A 64 -6.24 -6.21 28.53
C GLU A 64 -4.98 -5.96 27.64
N PRO A 65 -3.78 -5.81 28.24
CA PRO A 65 -2.54 -5.54 27.52
C PRO A 65 -2.23 -6.57 26.42
N GLU A 66 -2.54 -7.82 26.65
CA GLU A 66 -2.33 -8.89 25.68
C GLU A 66 -3.22 -8.70 24.44
N PHE A 67 -4.49 -8.39 24.64
CA PHE A 67 -5.41 -8.12 23.53
C PHE A 67 -5.03 -6.83 22.79
N PHE A 68 -4.55 -5.78 23.47
CA PHE A 68 -4.02 -4.58 22.84
C PHE A 68 -2.84 -4.91 21.91
N ASN A 69 -1.91 -5.77 22.34
CA ASN A 69 -0.77 -6.21 21.53
C ASN A 69 -1.22 -6.99 20.30
N GLN A 70 -2.25 -7.84 20.44
CA GLN A 70 -2.87 -8.53 19.31
C GLN A 70 -3.49 -7.53 18.31
N MET A 71 -4.25 -6.54 18.80
CA MET A 71 -4.85 -5.51 17.93
C MET A 71 -3.78 -4.69 17.19
N THR A 72 -2.69 -4.34 17.86
CA THR A 72 -1.56 -3.62 17.25
C THR A 72 -0.91 -4.44 16.14
N THR A 73 -0.68 -5.73 16.39
CA THR A 73 -0.10 -6.67 15.41
C THR A 73 -1.01 -6.86 14.21
N MET A 74 -2.28 -7.17 14.48
CA MET A 74 -3.27 -7.45 13.44
C MET A 74 -3.60 -6.20 12.62
N HIS A 75 -3.64 -4.99 13.25
CA HIS A 75 -3.76 -3.74 12.50
C HIS A 75 -2.65 -3.60 11.46
N GLY A 76 -1.39 -3.75 11.86
CA GLY A 76 -0.26 -3.61 10.95
C GLY A 76 -0.30 -4.63 9.80
N LEU A 77 -0.47 -5.92 10.10
CA LEU A 77 -0.51 -7.00 9.12
C LEU A 77 -1.66 -6.86 8.12
N VAL A 78 -2.87 -6.58 8.63
CA VAL A 78 -4.06 -6.45 7.78
C VAL A 78 -4.00 -5.21 6.91
N MET A 79 -3.49 -4.07 7.44
CA MET A 79 -3.38 -2.83 6.65
C MET A 79 -2.33 -2.94 5.56
N VAL A 80 -1.15 -3.50 5.84
CA VAL A 80 -0.07 -3.64 4.86
C VAL A 80 -0.44 -4.66 3.80
N PHE A 81 -0.64 -5.91 4.19
CA PHE A 81 -0.80 -7.04 3.26
C PHE A 81 -2.23 -7.24 2.76
N GLY A 82 -3.25 -6.77 3.49
CA GLY A 82 -4.67 -6.96 3.16
C GLY A 82 -5.32 -5.74 2.51
N ALA A 83 -4.97 -4.53 2.95
CA ALA A 83 -5.60 -3.33 2.44
C ALA A 83 -4.75 -2.64 1.36
N VAL A 84 -3.55 -2.15 1.68
CA VAL A 84 -2.76 -1.30 0.78
C VAL A 84 -2.28 -2.05 -0.45
N MET A 85 -1.56 -3.16 -0.27
CA MET A 85 -1.02 -3.91 -1.41
C MET A 85 -2.12 -4.44 -2.33
N PRO A 86 -3.18 -5.12 -1.85
CA PRO A 86 -4.25 -5.60 -2.72
C PRO A 86 -5.05 -4.49 -3.40
N ALA A 87 -5.20 -3.30 -2.79
CA ALA A 87 -5.82 -2.16 -3.46
C ALA A 87 -5.06 -1.76 -4.72
N PHE A 88 -3.74 -1.60 -4.61
CA PHE A 88 -2.90 -1.25 -5.74
C PHE A 88 -2.85 -2.37 -6.79
N VAL A 89 -2.80 -3.65 -6.38
CA VAL A 89 -2.92 -4.80 -7.31
C VAL A 89 -4.26 -4.78 -8.04
N GLY A 90 -5.35 -4.43 -7.35
CA GLY A 90 -6.67 -4.25 -7.94
C GLY A 90 -6.70 -3.14 -9.00
N LEU A 91 -6.09 -1.98 -8.69
CA LEU A 91 -5.92 -0.88 -9.63
C LEU A 91 -5.09 -1.30 -10.85
N ALA A 92 -3.98 -2.03 -10.63
CA ALA A 92 -3.14 -2.53 -11.73
C ALA A 92 -3.91 -3.51 -12.61
N ASN A 93 -4.57 -4.49 -12.02
CA ASN A 93 -5.39 -5.44 -12.78
C ASN A 93 -6.44 -4.73 -13.62
N TRP A 94 -7.14 -3.74 -13.06
CA TRP A 94 -8.18 -3.02 -13.76
C TRP A 94 -7.62 -2.15 -14.89
N MET A 95 -6.57 -1.37 -14.62
CA MET A 95 -6.15 -0.26 -15.48
C MET A 95 -4.96 -0.59 -16.38
N LEU A 96 -4.00 -1.42 -15.92
CA LEU A 96 -2.74 -1.63 -16.64
C LEU A 96 -2.94 -2.24 -18.04
N PRO A 97 -3.74 -3.31 -18.24
CA PRO A 97 -3.97 -3.83 -19.59
C PRO A 97 -4.58 -2.77 -20.51
N ILE A 98 -5.53 -2.00 -20.01
CA ILE A 98 -6.15 -0.91 -20.79
C ILE A 98 -5.12 0.17 -21.16
N MET A 99 -4.28 0.55 -20.21
CA MET A 99 -3.25 1.58 -20.43
C MET A 99 -2.15 1.17 -21.42
N VAL A 100 -1.87 -0.13 -21.53
CA VAL A 100 -0.88 -0.63 -22.51
C VAL A 100 -1.52 -1.12 -23.81
N GLY A 101 -2.86 -1.05 -23.93
CA GLY A 101 -3.59 -1.50 -25.11
C GLY A 101 -3.68 -3.02 -25.25
N ALA A 102 -3.54 -3.76 -24.16
CA ALA A 102 -3.68 -5.21 -24.10
C ALA A 102 -5.14 -5.64 -23.91
N PRO A 103 -5.57 -6.77 -24.47
CA PRO A 103 -6.92 -7.29 -24.28
C PRO A 103 -7.15 -7.86 -22.88
N ASP A 104 -6.13 -8.39 -22.23
CA ASP A 104 -6.14 -8.93 -20.88
C ASP A 104 -4.71 -9.02 -20.30
N MET A 105 -4.56 -9.57 -19.09
CA MET A 105 -3.26 -9.91 -18.52
C MET A 105 -2.66 -11.11 -19.27
N ALA A 106 -1.32 -11.22 -19.29
CA ALA A 106 -0.61 -12.27 -20.03
C ALA A 106 -0.92 -13.69 -19.53
N LEU A 107 -1.18 -13.86 -18.24
CA LEU A 107 -1.41 -15.14 -17.57
C LEU A 107 -2.75 -15.13 -16.80
N PRO A 108 -3.89 -15.17 -17.50
CA PRO A 108 -5.20 -14.90 -16.88
C PRO A 108 -5.61 -15.93 -15.81
N ARG A 109 -5.26 -17.21 -15.98
CA ARG A 109 -5.55 -18.26 -14.99
C ARG A 109 -4.72 -18.08 -13.72
N MET A 110 -3.45 -17.75 -13.88
CA MET A 110 -2.57 -17.44 -12.75
C MET A 110 -3.05 -16.17 -12.02
N ASN A 111 -3.60 -15.21 -12.74
CA ASN A 111 -4.21 -14.02 -12.18
C ASN A 111 -5.41 -14.33 -11.27
N ASN A 112 -6.30 -15.21 -11.71
CA ASN A 112 -7.42 -15.70 -10.90
C ASN A 112 -6.90 -16.42 -9.63
N LEU A 113 -5.93 -17.32 -9.78
CA LEU A 113 -5.34 -18.05 -8.66
C LEU A 113 -4.69 -17.11 -7.65
N SER A 114 -3.93 -16.10 -8.12
CA SER A 114 -3.25 -15.13 -7.24
C SER A 114 -4.25 -14.38 -6.34
N PHE A 115 -5.43 -14.07 -6.86
CA PHE A 115 -6.48 -13.49 -6.05
C PHE A 115 -7.06 -14.50 -5.06
N TRP A 116 -7.50 -15.68 -5.52
CA TRP A 116 -8.31 -16.57 -4.68
C TRP A 116 -7.54 -17.19 -3.51
N ILE A 117 -6.22 -17.33 -3.58
CA ILE A 117 -5.43 -17.78 -2.41
C ILE A 117 -5.34 -16.69 -1.32
N LEU A 118 -5.53 -15.42 -1.66
CA LEU A 118 -5.40 -14.31 -0.71
C LEU A 118 -6.51 -14.28 0.35
N PRO A 119 -7.81 -14.40 0.03
CA PRO A 119 -8.86 -14.53 1.03
C PRO A 119 -8.64 -15.69 2.00
N PHE A 120 -8.11 -16.83 1.52
CA PHE A 120 -7.78 -17.97 2.40
C PHE A 120 -6.63 -17.65 3.35
N ALA A 121 -5.59 -16.93 2.89
CA ALA A 121 -4.52 -16.48 3.75
C ALA A 121 -5.03 -15.58 4.88
N PHE A 122 -5.92 -14.64 4.55
CA PHE A 122 -6.50 -13.74 5.55
C PHE A 122 -7.52 -14.42 6.46
N LEU A 123 -8.26 -15.41 5.97
CA LEU A 123 -9.11 -16.25 6.81
C LEU A 123 -8.23 -17.00 7.84
N MET A 124 -7.10 -17.56 7.41
CA MET A 124 -6.14 -18.22 8.30
C MET A 124 -5.56 -17.24 9.32
N LEU A 125 -5.15 -16.03 8.91
CA LEU A 125 -4.65 -15.00 9.80
C LEU A 125 -5.72 -14.57 10.82
N THR A 126 -6.93 -14.26 10.38
CA THR A 126 -7.99 -13.78 11.26
C THR A 126 -8.56 -14.86 12.16
N SER A 127 -8.50 -16.14 11.77
CA SER A 127 -8.89 -17.25 12.64
C SER A 127 -8.03 -17.36 13.90
N THR A 128 -6.80 -16.83 13.87
CA THR A 128 -5.92 -16.80 15.06
C THR A 128 -6.52 -16.04 16.23
N LEU A 129 -7.42 -15.07 16.00
CA LEU A 129 -8.13 -14.33 17.04
C LEU A 129 -9.02 -15.24 17.92
N PHE A 130 -9.41 -16.41 17.42
CA PHE A 130 -10.31 -17.35 18.06
C PHE A 130 -9.60 -18.63 18.53
N MET A 131 -8.27 -18.70 18.39
CA MET A 131 -7.45 -19.82 18.86
C MET A 131 -7.01 -19.63 20.30
N ASP A 132 -6.62 -20.70 20.95
CA ASP A 132 -6.01 -20.65 22.28
C ASP A 132 -4.75 -19.78 22.26
N GLY A 133 -4.65 -18.86 23.21
CA GLY A 133 -3.59 -17.85 23.27
C GLY A 133 -3.79 -16.65 22.35
N GLY A 134 -4.87 -16.63 21.55
CA GLY A 134 -5.23 -15.50 20.69
C GLY A 134 -4.36 -15.33 19.45
N ALA A 135 -4.49 -14.16 18.81
CA ALA A 135 -3.70 -13.78 17.64
C ALA A 135 -2.24 -13.45 18.01
N PRO A 136 -1.34 -13.37 17.01
CA PRO A 136 0.02 -12.88 17.22
C PRO A 136 0.04 -11.52 17.92
N ASN A 137 0.96 -11.33 18.88
CA ASN A 137 1.00 -10.19 19.81
C ASN A 137 2.32 -9.40 19.78
N PHE A 138 3.21 -9.72 18.83
CA PHE A 138 4.59 -9.26 18.78
C PHE A 138 4.84 -8.11 17.78
N GLY A 139 3.78 -7.49 17.28
CA GLY A 139 3.84 -6.44 16.25
C GLY A 139 4.03 -7.00 14.84
N TRP A 140 3.79 -6.16 13.82
CA TRP A 140 3.84 -6.58 12.40
C TRP A 140 5.23 -6.98 11.91
N THR A 141 6.28 -6.63 12.66
CA THR A 141 7.69 -6.99 12.36
C THR A 141 8.11 -8.33 12.94
N PHE A 142 7.29 -8.90 13.80
CA PHE A 142 7.42 -10.23 14.42
C PHE A 142 8.85 -10.66 14.78
N TYR A 143 9.57 -9.81 15.52
CA TYR A 143 10.95 -10.07 15.92
C TYR A 143 11.09 -11.33 16.79
N ALA A 144 12.02 -12.21 16.39
CA ALA A 144 12.51 -13.28 17.24
C ALA A 144 13.50 -12.70 18.29
N PRO A 145 13.57 -13.29 19.54
CA PRO A 145 12.93 -14.52 19.99
C PRO A 145 11.48 -14.37 20.49
N LEU A 146 10.92 -13.15 20.56
CA LEU A 146 9.55 -12.92 21.01
C LEU A 146 8.53 -13.73 20.18
N SER A 147 8.70 -13.73 18.85
CA SER A 147 7.81 -14.42 17.91
C SER A 147 8.10 -15.92 17.75
N THR A 148 9.12 -16.45 18.39
CA THR A 148 9.46 -17.88 18.37
C THR A 148 9.30 -18.52 19.75
N THR A 149 10.07 -18.08 20.73
CA THR A 149 10.08 -18.69 22.09
C THR A 149 8.84 -18.33 22.91
N TYR A 150 8.32 -17.11 22.74
CA TYR A 150 7.21 -16.58 23.55
C TYR A 150 5.91 -16.42 22.74
N ALA A 151 5.88 -16.94 21.52
CA ALA A 151 4.72 -16.82 20.65
C ALA A 151 3.56 -17.70 21.08
N PRO A 152 2.30 -17.26 20.88
CA PRO A 152 1.13 -18.12 21.06
C PRO A 152 1.14 -19.27 20.04
N PRO A 153 0.44 -20.39 20.31
CA PRO A 153 0.36 -21.52 19.36
C PRO A 153 -0.15 -21.15 17.96
N SER A 154 -0.91 -20.08 17.88
CA SER A 154 -1.44 -19.54 16.62
C SER A 154 -0.38 -18.99 15.66
N VAL A 155 0.87 -18.81 16.12
CA VAL A 155 1.97 -18.28 15.28
C VAL A 155 2.22 -19.12 14.03
N THR A 156 2.00 -20.44 14.10
CA THR A 156 2.15 -21.33 12.94
C THR A 156 1.15 -20.98 11.83
N PHE A 157 -0.09 -20.68 12.19
CA PHE A 157 -1.12 -20.22 11.23
C PHE A 157 -0.76 -18.86 10.63
N PHE A 158 -0.23 -17.95 11.44
CA PHE A 158 0.32 -16.68 10.98
C PHE A 158 1.44 -16.90 9.94
N ILE A 159 2.41 -17.76 10.21
CA ILE A 159 3.53 -18.04 9.31
C ILE A 159 3.02 -18.58 7.96
N PHE A 160 2.10 -19.55 7.97
CA PHE A 160 1.50 -20.07 6.73
C PHE A 160 0.70 -19.01 5.98
N SER A 161 -0.04 -18.17 6.69
CA SER A 161 -0.75 -17.04 6.07
C SER A 161 0.23 -16.13 5.32
N VAL A 162 1.35 -15.75 5.93
CA VAL A 162 2.39 -14.91 5.29
C VAL A 162 3.00 -15.59 4.05
N HIS A 163 3.25 -16.90 4.09
CA HIS A 163 3.73 -17.65 2.92
C HIS A 163 2.74 -17.59 1.74
N ILE A 164 1.45 -17.76 2.01
CA ILE A 164 0.40 -17.72 0.97
C ILE A 164 0.26 -16.30 0.40
N MET A 165 0.32 -15.26 1.25
CA MET A 165 0.34 -13.86 0.80
C MET A 165 1.53 -13.58 -0.12
N GLY A 166 2.73 -14.08 0.25
CA GLY A 166 3.94 -13.97 -0.55
C GLY A 166 3.81 -14.64 -1.91
N ALA A 167 3.26 -15.85 -1.96
CA ALA A 167 2.99 -16.58 -3.20
C ALA A 167 2.03 -15.81 -4.12
N SER A 168 0.95 -15.25 -3.57
CA SER A 168 0.02 -14.37 -4.30
C SER A 168 0.74 -13.19 -4.94
N SER A 169 1.57 -12.50 -4.16
CA SER A 169 2.31 -11.31 -4.62
C SER A 169 3.30 -11.63 -5.74
N ILE A 170 4.04 -12.75 -5.64
CA ILE A 170 4.98 -13.19 -6.69
C ILE A 170 4.23 -13.51 -7.99
N MET A 171 3.12 -14.25 -7.91
CA MET A 171 2.31 -14.58 -9.10
C MET A 171 1.77 -13.31 -9.79
N GLY A 172 1.27 -12.34 -9.01
CA GLY A 172 0.83 -11.06 -9.53
C GLY A 172 1.96 -10.28 -10.20
N ALA A 173 3.14 -10.23 -9.59
CA ALA A 173 4.31 -9.55 -10.13
C ALA A 173 4.79 -10.16 -11.45
N ILE A 174 4.89 -11.49 -11.53
CA ILE A 174 5.25 -12.20 -12.78
C ILE A 174 4.25 -11.85 -13.89
N ASN A 175 2.97 -11.84 -13.57
CA ASN A 175 1.93 -11.55 -14.54
C ASN A 175 1.99 -10.12 -15.07
N ILE A 176 2.21 -9.14 -14.20
CA ILE A 176 2.37 -7.73 -14.56
C ILE A 176 3.59 -7.55 -15.48
N ILE A 177 4.74 -8.12 -15.13
CA ILE A 177 5.96 -8.06 -15.95
C ILE A 177 5.68 -8.67 -17.33
N ALA A 178 5.13 -9.89 -17.37
CA ALA A 178 4.82 -10.58 -18.61
C ALA A 178 3.87 -9.78 -19.50
N THR A 179 2.86 -9.15 -18.92
CA THR A 179 1.90 -8.30 -19.64
C THR A 179 2.58 -7.07 -20.24
N ILE A 180 3.36 -6.34 -19.45
CA ILE A 180 4.04 -5.13 -19.93
C ILE A 180 5.09 -5.45 -21.00
N PHE A 181 5.84 -6.53 -20.86
CA PHE A 181 6.87 -6.88 -21.84
C PHE A 181 6.28 -7.37 -23.17
N ASN A 182 5.23 -8.21 -23.12
CA ASN A 182 4.79 -8.97 -24.28
C ASN A 182 3.51 -8.43 -24.94
N MET A 183 2.72 -7.59 -24.25
CA MET A 183 1.37 -7.25 -24.70
C MET A 183 1.14 -5.76 -24.95
N ARG A 184 2.20 -4.94 -24.96
CA ARG A 184 2.07 -3.53 -25.32
C ARG A 184 1.55 -3.36 -26.74
N ALA A 185 0.68 -2.38 -26.93
CA ALA A 185 0.19 -2.00 -28.25
C ALA A 185 1.34 -1.62 -29.21
N PRO A 186 1.21 -1.91 -30.51
CA PRO A 186 2.17 -1.50 -31.51
C PRO A 186 2.44 0.01 -31.47
N GLY A 187 3.72 0.41 -31.45
CA GLY A 187 4.15 1.81 -31.31
C GLY A 187 4.33 2.29 -29.87
N MET A 188 3.87 1.55 -28.86
CA MET A 188 4.08 1.88 -27.46
C MET A 188 5.50 1.47 -27.01
N THR A 189 6.45 2.36 -27.27
CA THR A 189 7.84 2.21 -26.80
C THR A 189 7.94 2.47 -25.29
N TRP A 190 9.07 2.15 -24.69
CA TRP A 190 9.28 2.32 -23.24
C TRP A 190 9.01 3.73 -22.73
N LEU A 191 9.48 4.77 -23.44
CA LEU A 191 9.29 6.15 -23.03
C LEU A 191 7.91 6.73 -23.43
N LYS A 192 7.02 5.92 -24.00
CA LYS A 192 5.61 6.24 -24.22
C LYS A 192 4.68 5.57 -23.18
N LEU A 193 5.21 4.71 -22.31
CA LEU A 193 4.43 4.07 -21.25
C LEU A 193 3.90 5.12 -20.26
N PRO A 194 2.63 5.03 -19.82
CA PRO A 194 2.14 5.81 -18.70
C PRO A 194 3.00 5.59 -17.45
N LEU A 195 3.20 6.65 -16.65
CA LEU A 195 4.07 6.53 -15.47
C LEU A 195 3.53 5.52 -14.45
N PHE A 196 2.22 5.36 -14.35
CA PHE A 196 1.58 4.29 -13.55
C PHE A 196 2.05 2.90 -13.98
N VAL A 197 2.21 2.65 -15.27
CA VAL A 197 2.74 1.37 -15.78
C VAL A 197 4.22 1.19 -15.42
N TRP A 198 5.02 2.24 -15.49
CA TRP A 198 6.42 2.21 -15.05
C TRP A 198 6.57 1.92 -13.56
N THR A 199 5.76 2.57 -12.72
CA THR A 199 5.81 2.31 -11.27
C THR A 199 5.45 0.87 -10.95
N TRP A 200 4.48 0.29 -11.66
CA TRP A 200 4.12 -1.11 -11.49
C TRP A 200 5.18 -2.09 -12.01
N LEU A 201 5.81 -1.77 -13.12
CA LEU A 201 6.92 -2.60 -13.63
C LEU A 201 8.05 -2.68 -12.59
N ILE A 202 8.45 -1.54 -12.05
CA ILE A 202 9.53 -1.45 -11.05
C ILE A 202 9.10 -2.12 -9.74
N THR A 203 7.88 -1.89 -9.27
CA THR A 203 7.31 -2.55 -8.08
C THR A 203 7.28 -4.07 -8.24
N SER A 204 6.96 -4.57 -9.42
CA SER A 204 6.93 -6.01 -9.68
C SER A 204 8.31 -6.65 -9.60
N PHE A 205 9.37 -5.97 -10.05
CA PHE A 205 10.74 -6.45 -9.84
C PHE A 205 11.14 -6.44 -8.36
N LEU A 206 10.74 -5.43 -7.59
CA LEU A 206 10.97 -5.42 -6.14
C LEU A 206 10.28 -6.61 -5.48
N LEU A 207 9.00 -6.87 -5.78
CA LEU A 207 8.24 -8.00 -5.23
C LEU A 207 8.93 -9.34 -5.47
N ILE A 208 9.38 -9.60 -6.71
CA ILE A 208 10.09 -10.86 -7.03
C ILE A 208 11.41 -10.97 -6.26
N ALA A 209 12.10 -9.87 -6.03
CA ALA A 209 13.38 -9.87 -5.33
C ALA A 209 13.23 -10.09 -3.82
N VAL A 210 12.22 -9.49 -3.17
CA VAL A 210 12.15 -9.46 -1.70
C VAL A 210 11.18 -10.46 -1.06
N MET A 211 10.13 -10.88 -1.76
CA MET A 211 9.17 -11.85 -1.20
C MET A 211 9.80 -13.21 -0.86
N PRO A 212 10.76 -13.75 -1.65
CA PRO A 212 11.50 -14.94 -1.25
C PRO A 212 12.33 -14.75 0.03
N VAL A 213 12.82 -13.54 0.29
CA VAL A 213 13.56 -13.23 1.53
C VAL A 213 12.64 -13.27 2.74
N LEU A 214 11.43 -12.69 2.62
CA LEU A 214 10.39 -12.82 3.65
C LEU A 214 10.03 -14.29 3.88
N ALA A 215 9.77 -15.05 2.82
CA ALA A 215 9.47 -16.47 2.92
C ALA A 215 10.61 -17.24 3.63
N GLY A 216 11.86 -16.88 3.35
CA GLY A 216 13.03 -17.46 3.99
C GLY A 216 13.05 -17.21 5.51
N VAL A 217 12.87 -15.97 5.96
CA VAL A 217 12.93 -15.64 7.39
C VAL A 217 11.79 -16.29 8.18
N VAL A 218 10.56 -16.32 7.62
CA VAL A 218 9.44 -16.98 8.32
C VAL A 218 9.56 -18.51 8.27
N THR A 219 10.24 -19.09 7.27
CA THR A 219 10.61 -20.51 7.26
C THR A 219 11.64 -20.82 8.36
N MET A 220 12.66 -19.97 8.53
CA MET A 220 13.63 -20.13 9.63
C MET A 220 12.93 -20.06 11.01
N MET A 221 11.94 -19.15 11.18
CA MET A 221 11.11 -19.12 12.38
C MET A 221 10.36 -20.45 12.59
N LEU A 222 9.73 -20.98 11.54
CA LEU A 222 9.02 -22.27 11.61
C LEU A 222 9.94 -23.42 12.03
N MET A 223 11.18 -23.39 11.53
CA MET A 223 12.21 -24.38 11.91
C MET A 223 12.63 -24.24 13.38
N ASP A 224 12.81 -23.01 13.88
CA ASP A 224 13.12 -22.78 15.29
C ASP A 224 11.99 -23.22 16.23
N ILE A 225 10.72 -23.05 15.81
CA ILE A 225 9.54 -23.41 16.61
C ILE A 225 9.32 -24.93 16.64
N HIS A 226 9.45 -25.62 15.49
CA HIS A 226 8.98 -27.01 15.35
C HIS A 226 10.10 -28.06 15.19
N PHE A 227 11.30 -27.63 14.81
CA PHE A 227 12.40 -28.55 14.48
C PHE A 227 13.63 -28.36 15.37
N SER A 228 13.50 -27.62 16.48
CA SER A 228 14.57 -27.39 17.46
C SER A 228 15.86 -26.81 16.84
N THR A 229 15.75 -26.07 15.75
CA THR A 229 16.85 -25.25 15.26
C THR A 229 17.00 -24.00 16.14
N SER A 230 18.09 -23.29 16.01
CA SER A 230 18.38 -22.10 16.81
C SER A 230 18.92 -20.95 15.98
N PHE A 231 18.32 -20.70 14.82
CA PHE A 231 18.74 -19.58 13.96
C PHE A 231 18.71 -18.24 14.68
N PHE A 232 17.70 -18.03 15.53
CA PHE A 232 17.46 -16.76 16.21
C PHE A 232 17.59 -16.85 17.74
N ASN A 233 17.95 -18.00 18.27
CA ASN A 233 18.16 -18.22 19.70
C ASN A 233 19.65 -18.14 20.05
N ALA A 234 20.04 -17.11 20.81
CA ALA A 234 21.42 -16.87 21.20
C ALA A 234 22.00 -18.01 22.07
N ALA A 235 21.18 -18.65 22.92
CA ALA A 235 21.62 -19.77 23.74
C ALA A 235 22.04 -21.01 22.92
N GLY A 236 21.48 -21.18 21.73
CA GLY A 236 21.85 -22.23 20.77
C GLY A 236 22.89 -21.80 19.72
N GLY A 237 23.49 -20.62 19.86
CA GLY A 237 24.48 -20.07 18.90
C GLY A 237 23.90 -19.25 17.77
N GLY A 238 22.60 -19.00 17.76
CA GLY A 238 21.93 -18.14 16.80
C GLY A 238 21.99 -16.66 17.17
N SER A 239 21.29 -15.80 16.38
CA SER A 239 21.30 -14.36 16.61
C SER A 239 19.95 -13.72 16.33
N PRO A 240 19.31 -13.05 17.31
CA PRO A 240 18.14 -12.20 17.08
C PRO A 240 18.40 -11.05 16.08
N VAL A 241 19.62 -10.52 16.05
CA VAL A 241 20.03 -9.47 15.11
C VAL A 241 20.02 -9.98 13.67
N LEU A 242 20.36 -11.27 13.46
CA LEU A 242 20.25 -11.90 12.13
C LEU A 242 18.80 -11.88 11.63
N PHE A 243 17.82 -12.15 12.51
CA PHE A 243 16.41 -12.02 12.15
C PHE A 243 16.10 -10.63 11.61
N GLN A 244 16.52 -9.59 12.33
CA GLN A 244 16.25 -8.21 11.96
C GLN A 244 16.89 -7.83 10.62
N HIS A 245 18.11 -8.26 10.35
CA HIS A 245 18.75 -8.01 9.04
C HIS A 245 17.99 -8.65 7.89
N ILE A 246 17.62 -9.92 8.01
CA ILE A 246 16.89 -10.64 6.94
C ILE A 246 15.50 -10.02 6.77
N PHE A 247 14.78 -9.76 7.88
CA PHE A 247 13.46 -9.15 7.83
C PHE A 247 13.50 -7.78 7.16
N TRP A 248 14.43 -6.89 7.55
CA TRP A 248 14.48 -5.54 7.02
C TRP A 248 15.05 -5.45 5.61
N PHE A 249 15.85 -6.40 5.18
CA PHE A 249 16.22 -6.52 3.77
C PHE A 249 14.98 -6.75 2.87
N PHE A 250 13.96 -7.40 3.37
CA PHE A 250 12.62 -7.39 2.80
C PHE A 250 11.87 -6.09 3.15
N GLY A 251 11.83 -5.72 4.42
CA GLY A 251 10.89 -4.75 4.98
C GLY A 251 11.05 -3.33 4.46
N HIS A 252 12.28 -2.88 4.16
CA HIS A 252 12.45 -1.56 3.58
C HIS A 252 12.02 -1.49 2.09
N PRO A 253 12.43 -2.41 1.19
CA PRO A 253 11.83 -2.45 -0.14
C PRO A 253 10.30 -2.62 -0.11
N GLU A 254 9.73 -3.30 0.88
CA GLU A 254 8.28 -3.43 1.04
C GLU A 254 7.58 -2.07 1.19
N VAL A 255 8.14 -1.14 1.96
CA VAL A 255 7.54 0.20 2.08
C VAL A 255 7.57 0.96 0.75
N TYR A 256 8.56 0.72 -0.11
CA TYR A 256 8.58 1.26 -1.47
C TYR A 256 7.64 0.53 -2.42
N ILE A 257 7.42 -0.78 -2.24
CA ILE A 257 6.37 -1.53 -2.94
C ILE A 257 4.99 -0.90 -2.67
N MET A 258 4.74 -0.47 -1.43
CA MET A 258 3.49 0.19 -1.06
C MET A 258 3.33 1.61 -1.63
N ILE A 259 4.42 2.36 -1.85
CA ILE A 259 4.31 3.77 -2.23
C ILE A 259 4.54 4.03 -3.72
N LEU A 260 5.33 3.22 -4.43
CA LEU A 260 5.62 3.47 -5.85
C LEU A 260 4.37 3.48 -6.73
N PRO A 261 3.39 2.55 -6.57
CA PRO A 261 2.14 2.64 -7.32
C PRO A 261 1.36 3.92 -7.05
N ALA A 262 1.40 4.44 -5.81
CA ALA A 262 0.80 5.73 -5.45
C ALA A 262 1.42 6.88 -6.25
N PHE A 263 2.74 6.88 -6.42
CA PHE A 263 3.43 7.85 -7.28
C PHE A 263 2.93 7.80 -8.73
N GLY A 264 2.63 6.60 -9.21
CA GLY A 264 2.03 6.40 -10.52
C GLY A 264 0.62 7.01 -10.63
N VAL A 265 -0.21 6.78 -9.62
CA VAL A 265 -1.58 7.33 -9.55
C VAL A 265 -1.58 8.86 -9.57
N VAL A 266 -0.84 9.50 -8.67
CA VAL A 266 -0.83 10.97 -8.61
C VAL A 266 -0.19 11.60 -9.85
N SER A 267 0.73 10.88 -10.50
CA SER A 267 1.33 11.29 -11.77
C SER A 267 0.38 11.16 -12.97
N ALA A 268 -0.72 10.44 -12.86
CA ALA A 268 -1.81 10.43 -13.82
C ALA A 268 -2.85 11.55 -13.53
N ILE A 269 -3.15 11.78 -12.25
CA ILE A 269 -4.20 12.69 -11.82
C ILE A 269 -3.75 14.16 -11.90
N ILE A 270 -2.58 14.50 -11.38
CA ILE A 270 -2.08 15.90 -11.37
C ILE A 270 -2.03 16.52 -12.77
N PRO A 271 -1.49 15.88 -13.82
CA PRO A 271 -1.52 16.41 -15.17
C PRO A 271 -2.94 16.66 -15.70
N THR A 272 -3.85 15.74 -15.43
CA THR A 272 -5.26 15.82 -15.86
C THR A 272 -5.91 17.11 -15.35
N PHE A 273 -5.83 17.37 -14.05
CA PHE A 273 -6.48 18.54 -13.44
C PHE A 273 -5.61 19.81 -13.44
N SER A 274 -4.40 19.72 -13.96
CA SER A 274 -3.55 20.87 -14.30
C SER A 274 -3.66 21.26 -15.78
N ARG A 275 -4.28 20.42 -16.61
CA ARG A 275 -4.35 20.53 -18.08
C ARG A 275 -2.96 20.76 -18.69
N LYS A 276 -1.97 20.03 -18.16
CA LYS A 276 -0.58 20.08 -18.61
C LYS A 276 0.01 18.68 -18.66
N LYS A 277 0.94 18.47 -19.58
CA LYS A 277 1.76 17.26 -19.57
C LYS A 277 2.60 17.20 -18.29
N LEU A 278 2.85 15.98 -17.80
CA LEU A 278 3.69 15.76 -16.63
C LEU A 278 5.09 16.34 -16.88
N PHE A 279 5.50 17.28 -16.02
CA PHE A 279 6.82 17.88 -16.09
C PHE A 279 7.89 16.82 -15.76
N GLY A 280 8.94 16.75 -16.59
CA GLY A 280 10.07 15.90 -16.34
C GLY A 280 9.76 14.40 -16.39
N TYR A 281 8.92 13.93 -17.30
CA TYR A 281 8.53 12.51 -17.41
C TYR A 281 9.72 11.55 -17.34
N VAL A 282 10.79 11.80 -18.12
CA VAL A 282 11.99 10.93 -18.14
C VAL A 282 12.67 10.92 -16.76
N SER A 283 12.83 12.07 -16.13
CA SER A 283 13.42 12.16 -14.78
C SER A 283 12.54 11.46 -13.74
N MET A 284 11.21 11.45 -13.91
CA MET A 284 10.29 10.70 -13.04
C MET A 284 10.50 9.18 -13.16
N VAL A 285 10.75 8.67 -14.35
CA VAL A 285 11.06 7.24 -14.58
C VAL A 285 12.37 6.87 -13.91
N TYR A 286 13.44 7.64 -14.16
CA TYR A 286 14.75 7.38 -13.55
C TYR A 286 14.73 7.54 -12.03
N ALA A 287 14.02 8.54 -11.50
CA ALA A 287 13.86 8.71 -10.06
C ALA A 287 13.16 7.50 -9.43
N THR A 288 12.13 6.94 -10.08
CA THR A 288 11.46 5.72 -9.61
C THR A 288 12.42 4.54 -9.55
N GLY A 289 13.20 4.32 -10.61
CA GLY A 289 14.21 3.25 -10.66
C GLY A 289 15.32 3.45 -9.63
N SER A 290 15.77 4.70 -9.42
CA SER A 290 16.78 5.02 -8.40
C SER A 290 16.30 4.73 -6.99
N ILE A 291 15.04 5.09 -6.66
CA ILE A 291 14.43 4.77 -5.36
C ILE A 291 14.40 3.25 -5.16
N ALA A 292 13.96 2.50 -6.16
CA ALA A 292 13.89 1.05 -6.07
C ALA A 292 15.28 0.42 -5.86
N PHE A 293 16.30 0.87 -6.59
CA PHE A 293 17.67 0.40 -6.41
C PHE A 293 18.21 0.72 -5.01
N LEU A 294 18.08 1.98 -4.58
CA LEU A 294 18.55 2.41 -3.28
C LEU A 294 17.86 1.68 -2.13
N SER A 295 16.60 1.25 -2.32
CA SER A 295 15.84 0.55 -1.29
C SER A 295 16.52 -0.73 -0.77
N PHE A 296 17.41 -1.34 -1.57
CA PHE A 296 18.15 -2.55 -1.17
C PHE A 296 19.40 -2.29 -0.32
N ILE A 297 19.84 -1.06 -0.16
CA ILE A 297 21.08 -0.73 0.54
C ILE A 297 20.89 0.21 1.74
N VAL A 298 19.66 0.27 2.29
CA VAL A 298 19.29 1.19 3.37
C VAL A 298 18.64 0.52 4.57
N TRP A 299 18.35 -0.78 4.52
CA TRP A 299 17.46 -1.47 5.46
C TRP A 299 17.85 -1.33 6.94
N ALA A 300 19.14 -1.23 7.27
CA ALA A 300 19.57 -1.24 8.67
C ALA A 300 19.42 0.10 9.39
N HIS A 301 18.84 1.13 8.74
CA HIS A 301 18.34 2.29 9.50
C HIS A 301 17.19 1.92 10.46
N HIS A 302 16.54 0.78 10.27
CA HIS A 302 15.61 0.22 11.25
C HIS A 302 16.31 -0.43 12.45
N MET A 303 17.64 -0.44 12.48
CA MET A 303 18.46 -1.21 13.42
C MET A 303 19.57 -0.37 14.08
N PHE A 304 19.50 0.95 14.08
CA PHE A 304 20.53 1.81 14.66
C PHE A 304 20.75 1.56 16.16
N THR A 305 19.73 1.09 16.89
CA THR A 305 19.80 0.85 18.33
C THR A 305 20.12 -0.59 18.72
N VAL A 306 20.40 -1.50 17.77
CA VAL A 306 20.70 -2.92 18.08
C VAL A 306 22.18 -3.22 18.26
N GLY A 307 23.06 -2.20 18.18
CA GLY A 307 24.49 -2.36 18.38
C GLY A 307 25.27 -2.75 17.13
N ILE A 308 24.86 -2.27 15.95
CA ILE A 308 25.64 -2.42 14.72
C ILE A 308 26.93 -1.58 14.81
N PRO A 309 28.04 -1.99 14.16
CA PRO A 309 29.28 -1.22 14.17
C PRO A 309 29.11 0.18 13.59
N LEU A 310 29.85 1.17 14.13
CA LEU A 310 29.79 2.58 13.69
C LEU A 310 29.93 2.74 12.16
N ALA A 311 30.81 1.97 11.52
CA ALA A 311 30.95 2.01 10.07
C ALA A 311 29.65 1.60 9.34
N GLY A 312 28.90 0.65 9.89
CA GLY A 312 27.58 0.25 9.39
C GLY A 312 26.53 1.34 9.63
N GLU A 313 26.50 1.95 10.82
CA GLU A 313 25.59 3.07 11.11
C GLU A 313 25.81 4.23 10.13
N LEU A 314 27.04 4.64 9.90
CA LEU A 314 27.39 5.71 8.95
C LEU A 314 26.98 5.33 7.52
N PHE A 315 27.27 4.11 7.09
CA PHE A 315 26.88 3.63 5.75
C PHE A 315 25.36 3.72 5.56
N PHE A 316 24.58 3.13 6.47
CA PHE A 316 23.12 3.12 6.35
C PHE A 316 22.49 4.49 6.56
N MET A 317 23.08 5.35 7.36
CA MET A 317 22.68 6.75 7.51
C MET A 317 22.79 7.49 6.16
N TYR A 318 23.98 7.48 5.54
CA TYR A 318 24.19 8.20 4.29
C TYR A 318 23.39 7.63 3.11
N THR A 319 23.32 6.32 2.97
CA THR A 319 22.54 5.68 1.91
C THR A 319 21.05 5.97 2.06
N THR A 320 20.54 6.00 3.29
CA THR A 320 19.15 6.36 3.57
C THR A 320 18.86 7.82 3.22
N MET A 321 19.73 8.74 3.62
CA MET A 321 19.57 10.16 3.27
C MET A 321 19.60 10.37 1.75
N LEU A 322 20.35 9.56 1.01
CA LEU A 322 20.46 9.66 -0.45
C LEU A 322 19.14 9.43 -1.16
N ILE A 323 18.20 8.64 -0.60
CA ILE A 323 16.86 8.41 -1.17
C ILE A 323 16.05 9.71 -1.23
N ALA A 324 16.34 10.69 -0.38
CA ALA A 324 15.66 11.99 -0.43
C ALA A 324 15.88 12.72 -1.77
N VAL A 325 16.99 12.48 -2.47
CA VAL A 325 17.30 13.14 -3.75
C VAL A 325 16.32 12.73 -4.85
N PRO A 326 16.19 11.46 -5.26
CA PRO A 326 15.21 11.07 -6.28
C PRO A 326 13.78 11.30 -5.83
N THR A 327 13.47 11.21 -4.54
CA THR A 327 12.13 11.53 -4.00
C THR A 327 11.84 13.02 -4.17
N GLY A 328 12.80 13.90 -3.88
CA GLY A 328 12.71 15.34 -4.11
C GLY A 328 12.46 15.68 -5.58
N VAL A 329 13.15 15.00 -6.51
CA VAL A 329 12.89 15.17 -7.96
C VAL A 329 11.41 14.92 -8.28
N LYS A 330 10.80 13.90 -7.69
CA LYS A 330 9.37 13.61 -7.92
C LYS A 330 8.47 14.72 -7.38
N VAL A 331 8.68 15.14 -6.14
CA VAL A 331 7.89 16.21 -5.51
C VAL A 331 7.99 17.50 -6.33
N PHE A 332 9.21 17.90 -6.70
CA PHE A 332 9.40 19.10 -7.54
C PHE A 332 8.73 18.98 -8.91
N ASN A 333 8.75 17.82 -9.54
CA ASN A 333 8.11 17.60 -10.84
C ASN A 333 6.57 17.67 -10.74
N TRP A 334 5.97 17.18 -9.66
CA TRP A 334 4.53 17.35 -9.41
C TRP A 334 4.16 18.83 -9.20
N VAL A 335 4.94 19.54 -8.38
CA VAL A 335 4.75 20.99 -8.18
C VAL A 335 4.95 21.76 -9.49
N ALA A 336 5.99 21.45 -10.26
CA ALA A 336 6.24 22.06 -11.57
C ALA A 336 5.14 21.76 -12.60
N THR A 337 4.49 20.59 -12.52
CA THR A 337 3.33 20.25 -13.34
C THR A 337 2.15 21.17 -13.01
N MET A 338 1.89 21.40 -11.72
CA MET A 338 0.82 22.31 -11.27
C MET A 338 1.15 23.78 -11.55
N PHE A 339 2.41 24.16 -11.47
CA PHE A 339 2.85 25.55 -11.66
C PHE A 339 2.45 26.09 -13.05
N ARG A 340 1.74 27.21 -13.07
CA ARG A 340 1.15 27.82 -14.29
C ARG A 340 0.24 26.88 -15.09
N GLY A 341 -0.34 25.86 -14.44
CA GLY A 341 -1.39 25.04 -15.01
C GLY A 341 -2.78 25.68 -14.87
N SER A 342 -3.72 25.23 -15.68
CA SER A 342 -5.14 25.57 -15.51
C SER A 342 -5.75 24.61 -14.49
N LEU A 343 -5.54 24.90 -13.20
CA LEU A 343 -5.90 24.01 -12.11
C LEU A 343 -7.42 23.98 -11.91
N THR A 344 -7.93 22.77 -11.72
CA THR A 344 -9.27 22.53 -11.19
C THR A 344 -9.18 21.59 -10.00
N PHE A 345 -10.12 21.73 -9.06
CA PHE A 345 -10.04 21.11 -7.73
C PHE A 345 -11.18 20.13 -7.49
N GLU A 346 -11.32 19.18 -8.39
CA GLU A 346 -12.18 18.02 -8.21
C GLU A 346 -11.59 17.08 -7.15
N THR A 347 -12.43 16.24 -6.59
CA THR A 347 -12.07 15.34 -5.47
C THR A 347 -10.76 14.57 -5.70
N PRO A 348 -10.47 13.96 -6.88
CA PRO A 348 -9.19 13.28 -7.09
C PRO A 348 -7.98 14.22 -6.99
N MET A 349 -8.11 15.44 -7.46
CA MET A 349 -7.04 16.43 -7.41
C MET A 349 -6.77 16.90 -5.98
N LEU A 350 -7.82 17.09 -5.16
CA LEU A 350 -7.67 17.47 -3.76
C LEU A 350 -6.88 16.42 -2.99
N PHE A 351 -7.20 15.14 -3.14
CA PHE A 351 -6.43 14.05 -2.54
C PHE A 351 -4.99 13.98 -3.06
N SER A 352 -4.77 14.26 -4.35
CA SER A 352 -3.43 14.28 -4.95
C SER A 352 -2.56 15.45 -4.45
N ILE A 353 -3.15 16.62 -4.24
CA ILE A 353 -2.45 17.77 -3.64
C ILE A 353 -2.12 17.47 -2.17
N ALA A 354 -3.08 16.93 -1.43
CA ALA A 354 -2.86 16.52 -0.04
C ALA A 354 -1.76 15.45 0.04
N PHE A 355 -1.73 14.49 -0.89
CA PHE A 355 -0.63 13.55 -1.02
C PHE A 355 0.72 14.28 -1.13
N VAL A 356 0.88 15.20 -2.08
CA VAL A 356 2.16 15.91 -2.31
C VAL A 356 2.61 16.64 -1.03
N ILE A 357 1.70 17.35 -0.37
CA ILE A 357 2.02 18.14 0.83
C ILE A 357 2.36 17.21 2.02
N LEU A 358 1.46 16.30 2.35
CA LEU A 358 1.57 15.50 3.57
C LEU A 358 2.62 14.40 3.45
N PHE A 359 2.77 13.80 2.27
CA PHE A 359 3.88 12.87 2.00
C PHE A 359 5.24 13.58 2.14
N THR A 360 5.35 14.85 1.72
CA THR A 360 6.58 15.63 1.89
C THR A 360 6.89 15.88 3.37
N ILE A 361 5.87 16.19 4.19
CA ILE A 361 6.03 16.32 5.66
C ILE A 361 6.51 14.98 6.25
N GLY A 362 5.90 13.86 5.83
CA GLY A 362 6.34 12.53 6.22
C GLY A 362 7.78 12.23 5.77
N GLY A 363 8.19 12.71 4.60
CA GLY A 363 9.57 12.61 4.11
C GLY A 363 10.56 13.38 4.98
N PHE A 364 10.19 14.57 5.45
CA PHE A 364 11.06 15.34 6.37
C PHE A 364 11.25 14.64 7.71
N SER A 365 10.19 14.09 8.31
CA SER A 365 10.32 13.28 9.52
C SER A 365 11.14 12.01 9.28
N GLY A 366 11.04 11.40 8.08
CA GLY A 366 11.89 10.28 7.66
C GLY A 366 13.36 10.66 7.55
N LEU A 367 13.66 11.86 7.06
CA LEU A 367 15.04 12.36 7.00
C LEU A 367 15.61 12.56 8.40
N MET A 368 14.81 13.00 9.38
CA MET A 368 15.22 13.08 10.78
C MET A 368 15.56 11.69 11.34
N LEU A 369 14.74 10.69 11.09
CA LEU A 369 14.97 9.29 11.50
C LEU A 369 16.16 8.64 10.77
N ALA A 370 16.48 9.10 9.56
CA ALA A 370 17.66 8.61 8.82
C ALA A 370 18.98 8.97 9.48
N VAL A 371 19.02 10.02 10.31
CA VAL A 371 20.20 10.48 11.02
C VAL A 371 20.38 9.65 12.30
N ALA A 372 21.33 8.71 12.32
CA ALA A 372 21.53 7.76 13.41
C ALA A 372 21.59 8.42 14.81
N PRO A 373 22.38 9.50 15.05
CA PRO A 373 22.36 10.19 16.35
C PRO A 373 21.00 10.73 16.77
N ALA A 374 20.15 11.14 15.83
CA ALA A 374 18.80 11.59 16.13
C ALA A 374 17.86 10.39 16.38
N ASP A 375 18.04 9.29 15.64
CA ASP A 375 17.22 8.10 15.79
C ASP A 375 17.42 7.42 17.15
N PHE A 376 18.57 7.55 17.79
CA PHE A 376 18.74 7.08 19.18
C PHE A 376 17.71 7.67 20.15
N GLN A 377 17.23 8.89 19.90
CA GLN A 377 16.17 9.53 20.67
C GLN A 377 14.76 9.12 20.19
N TYR A 378 14.60 8.89 18.88
CA TYR A 378 13.26 8.73 18.26
C TYR A 378 12.87 7.26 18.06
N HIS A 379 13.86 6.36 18.05
CA HIS A 379 13.63 4.94 17.80
C HIS A 379 12.60 4.37 18.78
N ASP A 380 11.66 3.56 18.25
CA ASP A 380 10.57 2.95 19.00
C ASP A 380 9.69 3.93 19.82
N THR A 381 9.64 5.21 19.44
CA THR A 381 8.70 6.20 19.97
C THR A 381 7.54 6.46 19.01
N TYR A 382 6.56 7.24 19.46
CA TYR A 382 5.46 7.73 18.63
C TYR A 382 5.90 8.68 17.50
N PHE A 383 7.13 9.19 17.51
CA PHE A 383 7.68 9.93 16.38
C PHE A 383 7.79 9.03 15.13
N VAL A 384 8.21 7.77 15.31
CA VAL A 384 8.25 6.77 14.23
C VAL A 384 6.85 6.47 13.72
N VAL A 385 5.86 6.36 14.64
CA VAL A 385 4.46 6.12 14.28
C VAL A 385 3.91 7.28 13.46
N ALA A 386 4.16 8.53 13.87
CA ALA A 386 3.79 9.72 13.13
C ALA A 386 4.41 9.72 11.72
N HIS A 387 5.71 9.45 11.63
CA HIS A 387 6.43 9.40 10.36
C HIS A 387 5.79 8.43 9.37
N PHE A 388 5.71 7.14 9.74
CA PHE A 388 5.25 6.15 8.75
C PHE A 388 3.76 6.29 8.42
N HIS A 389 2.93 6.82 9.33
CA HIS A 389 1.55 7.10 8.99
C HIS A 389 1.41 8.31 8.04
N TYR A 390 2.27 9.32 8.12
CA TYR A 390 2.27 10.42 7.14
C TYR A 390 2.69 9.97 5.74
N VAL A 391 3.59 9.00 5.61
CA VAL A 391 3.95 8.45 4.29
C VAL A 391 2.99 7.36 3.81
N LEU A 392 2.29 6.64 4.71
CA LEU A 392 1.35 5.58 4.34
C LEU A 392 -0.09 6.10 4.16
N VAL A 393 -0.65 6.88 5.10
CA VAL A 393 -2.05 7.28 5.00
C VAL A 393 -2.23 8.39 3.97
N PRO A 394 -1.65 9.59 4.07
CA PRO A 394 -1.70 10.55 2.97
C PRO A 394 -0.96 10.08 1.72
N GLY A 395 0.05 9.23 1.86
CA GLY A 395 0.77 8.64 0.74
C GLY A 395 -0.06 7.58 0.02
N ALA A 396 -0.15 6.37 0.57
CA ALA A 396 -0.80 5.26 -0.10
C ALA A 396 -2.33 5.37 -0.08
N ILE A 397 -2.96 5.58 1.09
CA ILE A 397 -4.43 5.55 1.20
C ILE A 397 -5.08 6.71 0.45
N PHE A 398 -4.58 7.94 0.57
CA PHE A 398 -5.16 9.08 -0.18
C PHE A 398 -4.99 8.90 -1.70
N SER A 399 -3.88 8.30 -2.15
CA SER A 399 -3.73 8.01 -3.58
C SER A 399 -4.68 6.91 -4.06
N ILE A 400 -4.98 5.90 -3.22
CA ILE A 400 -6.02 4.89 -3.53
C ILE A 400 -7.40 5.57 -3.62
N MET A 401 -7.74 6.44 -2.68
CA MET A 401 -9.00 7.20 -2.73
C MET A 401 -9.05 8.10 -3.97
N ALA A 402 -7.96 8.81 -4.27
CA ALA A 402 -7.85 9.60 -5.49
C ALA A 402 -8.08 8.75 -6.75
N ALA A 403 -7.46 7.57 -6.81
CA ALA A 403 -7.62 6.63 -7.92
C ALA A 403 -9.07 6.14 -8.06
N VAL A 404 -9.71 5.79 -6.94
CA VAL A 404 -11.12 5.38 -6.94
C VAL A 404 -11.98 6.52 -7.50
N TYR A 405 -11.91 7.74 -6.98
CA TYR A 405 -12.67 8.86 -7.50
C TYR A 405 -12.36 9.17 -8.97
N TYR A 406 -11.10 9.01 -9.39
CA TYR A 406 -10.67 9.30 -10.76
C TYR A 406 -11.19 8.28 -11.78
N TRP A 407 -11.16 6.98 -11.44
CA TRP A 407 -11.54 5.91 -12.37
C TRP A 407 -12.93 5.31 -12.12
N LEU A 408 -13.60 5.63 -11.00
CA LEU A 408 -14.95 5.12 -10.69
C LEU A 408 -15.96 5.40 -11.83
N PRO A 409 -15.95 6.57 -12.50
CA PRO A 409 -16.79 6.79 -13.67
C PRO A 409 -16.50 5.83 -14.83
N LYS A 410 -15.23 5.48 -15.05
CA LYS A 410 -14.81 4.52 -16.06
C LYS A 410 -15.23 3.09 -15.72
N TRP A 411 -15.28 2.75 -14.42
CA TRP A 411 -15.65 1.40 -13.97
C TRP A 411 -17.16 1.19 -13.95
N THR A 412 -17.92 2.19 -13.55
CA THR A 412 -19.35 2.08 -13.28
C THR A 412 -20.24 2.67 -14.37
N GLY A 413 -19.71 3.61 -15.18
CA GLY A 413 -20.49 4.41 -16.10
C GLY A 413 -21.35 5.49 -15.43
N ASN A 414 -21.12 5.77 -14.14
CA ASN A 414 -21.84 6.78 -13.38
C ASN A 414 -20.88 7.76 -12.71
N MET A 415 -21.25 9.04 -12.68
CA MET A 415 -20.55 10.05 -11.87
C MET A 415 -20.94 9.94 -10.41
N TYR A 416 -19.97 10.14 -9.53
CA TYR A 416 -20.26 10.28 -8.09
C TYR A 416 -20.66 11.73 -7.77
N ASP A 417 -21.22 11.93 -6.57
CA ASP A 417 -21.58 13.26 -6.06
C ASP A 417 -20.31 14.01 -5.61
N GLU A 418 -19.91 15.00 -6.41
CA GLU A 418 -18.68 15.76 -6.17
C GLU A 418 -18.69 16.53 -4.83
N LYS A 419 -19.86 17.04 -4.38
CA LYS A 419 -19.97 17.73 -3.10
C LYS A 419 -19.68 16.78 -1.93
N LEU A 420 -20.21 15.57 -1.99
CA LEU A 420 -19.95 14.53 -1.00
C LEU A 420 -18.50 14.05 -1.06
N GLY A 421 -17.92 13.93 -2.26
CA GLY A 421 -16.52 13.60 -2.45
C GLY A 421 -15.60 14.64 -1.78
N LYS A 422 -15.85 15.92 -2.00
CA LYS A 422 -15.10 17.01 -1.34
C LYS A 422 -15.31 17.03 0.17
N PHE A 423 -16.52 16.76 0.64
CA PHE A 423 -16.80 16.66 2.07
C PHE A 423 -16.03 15.49 2.72
N HIS A 424 -16.03 14.32 2.08
CA HIS A 424 -15.20 13.17 2.49
C HIS A 424 -13.70 13.54 2.53
N PHE A 425 -13.21 14.24 1.51
CA PHE A 425 -11.82 14.69 1.48
C PHE A 425 -11.47 15.55 2.71
N TRP A 426 -12.27 16.58 3.03
CA TRP A 426 -11.96 17.48 4.12
C TRP A 426 -12.02 16.78 5.48
N LEU A 427 -13.01 15.90 5.71
CA LEU A 427 -13.06 15.11 6.93
C LEU A 427 -11.83 14.21 7.08
N SER A 428 -11.43 13.55 5.98
CA SER A 428 -10.24 12.68 5.97
C SER A 428 -8.95 13.47 6.19
N PHE A 429 -8.80 14.60 5.51
CA PHE A 429 -7.62 15.47 5.65
C PHE A 429 -7.46 16.01 7.08
N ILE A 430 -8.52 16.52 7.66
CA ILE A 430 -8.52 17.02 9.05
C ILE A 430 -8.25 15.85 10.01
N GLY A 431 -8.98 14.74 9.86
CA GLY A 431 -8.85 13.58 10.74
C GLY A 431 -7.42 13.04 10.79
N VAL A 432 -6.77 12.86 9.64
CA VAL A 432 -5.38 12.36 9.56
C VAL A 432 -4.40 13.31 10.26
N ASN A 433 -4.49 14.61 9.99
CA ASN A 433 -3.59 15.59 10.61
C ASN A 433 -3.79 15.70 12.13
N VAL A 434 -5.04 15.72 12.60
CA VAL A 434 -5.36 15.74 14.03
C VAL A 434 -4.91 14.44 14.72
N THR A 435 -4.92 13.32 14.00
CA THR A 435 -4.44 12.04 14.55
C THR A 435 -2.93 12.02 14.68
N PHE A 436 -2.21 12.24 13.58
CA PHE A 436 -0.79 11.88 13.50
C PHE A 436 0.16 13.04 13.71
N PHE A 437 -0.25 14.30 13.50
CA PHE A 437 0.62 15.44 13.74
C PHE A 437 1.04 15.58 15.22
N PRO A 438 0.13 15.47 16.20
CA PRO A 438 0.49 15.49 17.63
C PRO A 438 1.43 14.35 18.03
N GLN A 439 1.39 13.20 17.35
CA GLN A 439 2.24 12.06 17.66
C GLN A 439 3.74 12.32 17.43
N HIS A 440 4.10 13.29 16.57
CA HIS A 440 5.50 13.74 16.47
C HIS A 440 5.99 14.33 17.82
N PHE A 441 5.19 15.14 18.47
CA PHE A 441 5.57 15.82 19.70
C PHE A 441 5.61 14.88 20.91
N ILE A 442 4.63 13.97 21.03
CA ILE A 442 4.67 12.98 22.12
C ILE A 442 5.83 11.99 21.93
N GLY A 443 6.19 11.69 20.68
CA GLY A 443 7.36 10.89 20.39
C GLY A 443 8.68 11.60 20.70
N LEU A 444 8.79 12.89 20.35
CA LEU A 444 9.93 13.72 20.73
C LEU A 444 10.09 13.84 22.25
N ALA A 445 8.96 13.85 22.99
CA ALA A 445 8.96 13.85 24.45
C ALA A 445 9.21 12.47 25.07
N GLY A 446 9.46 11.43 24.25
CA GLY A 446 9.90 10.11 24.68
C GLY A 446 8.77 9.09 24.92
N MET A 447 7.54 9.31 24.48
CA MET A 447 6.49 8.30 24.59
C MET A 447 6.82 7.08 23.69
N PRO A 448 7.02 5.87 24.26
CA PRO A 448 7.25 4.68 23.47
C PRO A 448 6.01 4.29 22.64
N ARG A 449 6.22 3.60 21.54
CA ARG A 449 5.12 2.98 20.76
C ARG A 449 4.79 1.58 21.26
N ARG A 450 3.64 1.04 20.86
CA ARG A 450 3.17 -0.33 21.16
C ARG A 450 2.98 -0.58 22.66
N ILE A 451 2.55 0.42 23.39
CA ILE A 451 2.23 0.33 24.81
C ILE A 451 0.73 0.56 25.04
N PRO A 452 0.07 -0.22 25.89
CA PRO A 452 -1.37 -0.06 26.19
C PRO A 452 -1.66 1.07 27.16
N ASP A 453 -0.66 1.57 27.87
CA ASP A 453 -0.77 2.65 28.85
C ASP A 453 0.42 3.61 28.75
N TYR A 454 0.25 4.85 29.22
CA TYR A 454 1.25 5.91 29.10
C TYR A 454 1.22 6.88 30.30
N ALA A 455 2.29 7.65 30.47
CA ALA A 455 2.43 8.63 31.53
C ALA A 455 1.47 9.81 31.34
N LEU A 456 0.92 10.35 32.45
CA LEU A 456 -0.10 11.41 32.48
C LEU A 456 0.25 12.64 31.62
N GLN A 457 1.52 12.97 31.49
CA GLN A 457 1.98 14.10 30.67
C GLN A 457 1.61 14.01 29.19
N PHE A 458 1.25 12.83 28.68
CA PHE A 458 0.88 12.61 27.28
C PHE A 458 -0.64 12.60 27.04
N THR A 459 -1.45 12.83 28.08
CA THR A 459 -2.91 12.67 28.04
C THR A 459 -3.56 13.52 26.96
N ASP A 460 -3.34 14.84 27.00
CA ASP A 460 -4.06 15.78 26.13
C ASP A 460 -3.79 15.51 24.65
N MET A 461 -2.53 15.24 24.28
CA MET A 461 -2.18 14.96 22.89
C MET A 461 -2.69 13.59 22.41
N ASN A 462 -2.77 12.59 23.30
CA ASN A 462 -3.40 11.31 22.98
C ASN A 462 -4.90 11.43 22.80
N MET A 463 -5.60 12.23 23.62
CA MET A 463 -7.02 12.53 23.44
C MET A 463 -7.27 13.19 22.08
N VAL A 464 -6.51 14.23 21.73
CA VAL A 464 -6.61 14.92 20.43
C VAL A 464 -6.36 13.93 19.29
N SER A 465 -5.30 13.13 19.38
CA SER A 465 -4.96 12.10 18.39
C SER A 465 -6.11 11.09 18.21
N SER A 466 -6.74 10.65 19.29
CA SER A 466 -7.86 9.70 19.23
C SER A 466 -9.11 10.31 18.60
N LEU A 467 -9.45 11.56 18.93
CA LEU A 467 -10.57 12.28 18.29
C LEU A 467 -10.36 12.40 16.77
N GLY A 468 -9.13 12.71 16.35
CA GLY A 468 -8.76 12.72 14.94
C GLY A 468 -8.96 11.35 14.26
N ALA A 469 -8.55 10.29 14.93
CA ALA A 469 -8.68 8.92 14.42
C ALA A 469 -10.16 8.51 14.27
N PHE A 470 -11.01 8.87 15.23
CA PHE A 470 -12.44 8.60 15.14
C PHE A 470 -13.10 9.41 14.01
N LEU A 471 -12.69 10.68 13.81
CA LEU A 471 -13.14 11.48 12.68
C LEU A 471 -12.72 10.87 11.34
N PHE A 472 -11.45 10.43 11.22
CA PHE A 472 -10.96 9.76 10.02
C PHE A 472 -11.70 8.45 9.78
N GLY A 473 -11.90 7.62 10.81
CA GLY A 473 -12.66 6.36 10.71
C GLY A 473 -14.10 6.59 10.25
N ALA A 474 -14.79 7.58 10.84
CA ALA A 474 -16.16 7.94 10.44
C ALA A 474 -16.22 8.43 8.97
N SER A 475 -15.23 9.19 8.51
CA SER A 475 -15.17 9.65 7.12
C SER A 475 -15.09 8.49 6.12
N GLN A 476 -14.54 7.34 6.51
CA GLN A 476 -14.44 6.17 5.63
C GLN A 476 -15.81 5.48 5.42
N LEU A 477 -16.71 5.57 6.38
CA LEU A 477 -18.11 5.13 6.20
C LEU A 477 -18.82 5.98 5.13
N LEU A 478 -18.54 7.29 5.11
CA LEU A 478 -19.02 8.18 4.04
C LEU A 478 -18.44 7.78 2.68
N PHE A 479 -17.13 7.45 2.62
CA PHE A 479 -16.51 6.94 1.39
C PHE A 479 -17.19 5.67 0.87
N LEU A 480 -17.38 4.69 1.74
CA LEU A 480 -18.10 3.45 1.39
C LEU A 480 -19.50 3.75 0.84
N TRP A 481 -20.23 4.65 1.50
CA TRP A 481 -21.56 5.04 1.04
C TRP A 481 -21.54 5.71 -0.34
N ILE A 482 -20.60 6.63 -0.59
CA ILE A 482 -20.42 7.29 -1.90
C ILE A 482 -20.16 6.24 -2.99
N VAL A 483 -19.26 5.30 -2.74
CA VAL A 483 -18.92 4.24 -3.70
C VAL A 483 -20.15 3.38 -4.01
N ILE A 484 -20.86 2.89 -2.98
CA ILE A 484 -22.07 2.06 -3.15
C ILE A 484 -23.18 2.85 -3.88
N LYS A 485 -23.40 4.11 -3.51
CA LYS A 485 -24.39 4.99 -4.16
C LYS A 485 -24.09 5.12 -5.65
N THR A 486 -22.82 5.36 -6.01
CA THR A 486 -22.40 5.53 -7.41
C THR A 486 -22.53 4.24 -8.22
N ILE A 487 -22.21 3.07 -7.63
CA ILE A 487 -22.37 1.77 -8.28
C ILE A 487 -23.85 1.47 -8.56
N ARG A 488 -24.74 1.82 -7.62
CA ARG A 488 -26.18 1.57 -7.75
C ARG A 488 -26.87 2.47 -8.77
N GLY A 489 -26.28 3.61 -9.10
CA GLY A 489 -26.78 4.57 -10.09
C GLY A 489 -26.31 5.98 -9.80
N GLY A 490 -26.54 6.87 -10.75
CA GLY A 490 -26.15 8.27 -10.70
C GLY A 490 -26.29 8.93 -12.05
N GLU A 491 -25.79 10.13 -12.18
CA GLU A 491 -25.62 10.81 -13.47
C GLU A 491 -24.70 9.96 -14.35
N LYS A 492 -25.06 9.77 -15.61
CA LYS A 492 -24.25 8.98 -16.54
C LYS A 492 -22.93 9.68 -16.82
N ALA A 493 -21.85 8.94 -16.66
CA ALA A 493 -20.52 9.43 -16.97
C ALA A 493 -20.31 9.50 -18.49
N PRO A 494 -19.75 10.60 -19.01
CA PRO A 494 -19.25 10.60 -20.38
C PRO A 494 -18.04 9.68 -20.51
N ASP A 495 -17.69 9.32 -21.75
CA ASP A 495 -16.52 8.46 -22.02
C ASP A 495 -15.21 9.09 -21.50
N LYS A 496 -15.12 10.40 -21.52
CA LYS A 496 -14.02 11.18 -20.97
C LYS A 496 -14.56 12.22 -19.97
N PRO A 497 -14.74 11.83 -18.68
CA PRO A 497 -15.34 12.72 -17.68
C PRO A 497 -14.44 13.90 -17.27
N TRP A 498 -13.14 13.79 -17.51
CA TRP A 498 -12.16 14.81 -17.14
C TRP A 498 -11.57 15.45 -18.38
N GLU A 499 -11.73 16.76 -18.54
CA GLU A 499 -11.33 17.51 -19.75
C GLU A 499 -9.84 17.31 -20.10
N GLY A 500 -8.95 17.32 -19.09
CA GLY A 500 -7.50 17.16 -19.26
C GLY A 500 -7.01 15.71 -19.29
N ALA A 501 -7.90 14.72 -19.22
CA ALA A 501 -7.49 13.31 -19.19
C ALA A 501 -6.90 12.87 -20.54
N GLU A 502 -5.75 12.20 -20.46
CA GLU A 502 -5.06 11.61 -21.62
C GLU A 502 -4.73 10.14 -21.30
N GLY A 503 -4.71 9.29 -22.33
CA GLY A 503 -4.41 7.87 -22.20
C GLY A 503 -5.44 6.98 -22.89
N LEU A 504 -5.06 5.72 -23.15
CA LEU A 504 -5.92 4.76 -23.85
C LEU A 504 -7.21 4.44 -23.08
N GLU A 505 -7.17 4.48 -21.76
CA GLU A 505 -8.35 4.25 -20.91
C GLU A 505 -9.47 5.27 -21.18
N TRP A 506 -9.13 6.46 -21.62
CA TRP A 506 -10.10 7.53 -21.92
C TRP A 506 -10.59 7.53 -23.36
N THR A 507 -10.07 6.62 -24.20
CA THR A 507 -10.59 6.37 -25.55
C THR A 507 -11.72 5.34 -25.58
N LEU A 508 -11.93 4.64 -24.46
CA LEU A 508 -12.98 3.64 -24.29
C LEU A 508 -14.26 4.26 -23.72
N PRO A 509 -15.44 3.68 -23.99
CA PRO A 509 -16.68 4.11 -23.36
C PRO A 509 -16.67 3.92 -21.84
N SER A 510 -17.59 4.58 -21.15
CA SER A 510 -17.85 4.44 -19.72
C SER A 510 -19.24 3.85 -19.48
N PRO A 511 -19.36 2.63 -18.90
CA PRO A 511 -18.27 1.76 -18.43
C PRO A 511 -17.46 1.14 -19.56
N ALA A 512 -16.20 0.77 -19.25
CA ALA A 512 -15.35 0.08 -20.20
C ALA A 512 -15.95 -1.30 -20.57
N PRO A 513 -15.91 -1.72 -21.85
CA PRO A 513 -16.46 -3.01 -22.30
C PRO A 513 -15.80 -4.19 -21.58
N TYR A 514 -16.53 -5.30 -21.47
CA TYR A 514 -16.00 -6.53 -20.84
C TYR A 514 -14.72 -7.03 -21.54
N HIS A 515 -14.71 -7.04 -22.87
CA HIS A 515 -13.52 -7.27 -23.67
C HIS A 515 -13.08 -5.93 -24.31
N THR A 516 -11.82 -5.57 -24.15
CA THR A 516 -11.21 -4.38 -24.71
C THR A 516 -10.12 -4.76 -25.68
N PHE A 517 -9.89 -3.92 -26.71
CA PHE A 517 -8.78 -4.07 -27.65
C PHE A 517 -8.66 -5.45 -28.30
N SER A 518 -9.77 -6.01 -28.79
CA SER A 518 -9.74 -7.22 -29.65
C SER A 518 -8.78 -7.05 -30.84
N THR A 519 -8.63 -5.81 -31.33
CA THR A 519 -7.58 -5.38 -32.24
C THR A 519 -6.71 -4.38 -31.48
N PRO A 520 -5.37 -4.62 -31.35
CA PRO A 520 -4.50 -3.70 -30.63
C PRO A 520 -4.54 -2.30 -31.23
N PRO A 521 -4.69 -1.22 -30.42
CA PRO A 521 -4.65 0.14 -30.90
C PRO A 521 -3.22 0.46 -31.42
N LYS A 522 -3.11 1.31 -32.45
CA LYS A 522 -1.82 1.85 -32.90
C LYS A 522 -1.51 3.11 -32.11
N ILE A 523 -0.28 3.21 -31.62
CA ILE A 523 0.23 4.40 -30.92
C ILE A 523 1.22 5.11 -31.85
N ASP A 524 0.84 6.28 -32.32
CA ASP A 524 1.67 7.11 -33.21
C ASP A 524 2.84 7.78 -32.46
#